data_ceb56d635b9bf2baf8bccaf594de54ed
#
_entry.id   ceb56d635b9bf2baf8bccaf594de54ed
#
_cell.length_a   1.000
_cell.length_b   1.000
_cell.length_c   1.000
_cell.angle_alpha   90.00
_cell.angle_beta   90.00
_cell.angle_gamma   90.00
#
_symmetry.space_group_name_H-M   'P 1'
#
loop_
_entity.id
_entity.type
_entity.pdbx_description
1 polymer ?
#
loop_
_entity_poly.entity_id
_entity_poly.type
_entity_poly.pdbx_seq_one_letter_code
_entity_poly.pdbx_strand_id
1 'polypeptide(L)'
;RLTVEGALTPGEYELAGNVSSQFISGLLFALPLLGGTSTLHLIPPVESRSYIDMTRAVQHAFGVESRWLDENTLVIPGGQHYLPGDYTVEGDYSQAAFPAVLGAVTGGVAITGLSEETLQGDAAILEILRRCGARFTRTGQGVVFEKAPLHGTDIDLADCPDLGPVLMVLGLLCEGTTVIRNAERLRIKESDRIEAMETELRACGGQLESEGGTITIHGCAGALHAPEQPLSGHNDHRVVMSLAVLALAAGLALPISGAEAIAKSWPDFLEAIKPLGAEVEHVG
;
A
#
# COMPACT_ATOMS: atom_id res chain seq x y z
N ARG A 1 -9.11 12.22 24.57
CA ARG A 1 -8.39 11.55 25.66
C ARG A 1 -8.82 10.11 25.69
N LEU A 2 -7.90 9.17 25.66
CA LEU A 2 -8.11 7.75 25.83
C LEU A 2 -7.60 7.32 27.21
N THR A 3 -8.37 6.50 27.93
CA THR A 3 -7.93 5.82 29.15
C THR A 3 -8.00 4.33 28.91
N VAL A 4 -6.91 3.62 29.20
CA VAL A 4 -6.82 2.16 29.06
C VAL A 4 -6.56 1.58 30.44
N GLU A 5 -7.42 0.64 30.86
CA GLU A 5 -7.32 -0.05 32.16
C GLU A 5 -7.35 -1.57 31.91
N GLY A 6 -6.63 -2.33 32.70
CA GLY A 6 -6.56 -3.78 32.65
C GLY A 6 -5.16 -4.29 32.33
N ALA A 7 -5.04 -5.61 32.32
CA ALA A 7 -3.80 -6.32 31.98
C ALA A 7 -4.09 -7.41 30.95
N LEU A 8 -3.20 -7.50 29.96
CA LEU A 8 -3.21 -8.62 29.02
C LEU A 8 -2.74 -9.90 29.75
N THR A 9 -3.46 -10.99 29.58
CA THR A 9 -3.13 -12.28 30.20
C THR A 9 -2.87 -13.34 29.13
N PRO A 10 -2.07 -14.38 29.42
CA PRO A 10 -1.94 -15.52 28.51
C PRO A 10 -3.29 -16.21 28.33
N GLY A 11 -3.56 -16.72 27.12
CA GLY A 11 -4.81 -17.41 26.84
C GLY A 11 -5.12 -17.55 25.35
N GLU A 12 -6.38 -17.84 25.07
CA GLU A 12 -6.90 -17.95 23.71
C GLU A 12 -7.58 -16.65 23.32
N TYR A 13 -7.29 -16.18 22.11
CA TYR A 13 -7.83 -14.96 21.53
C TYR A 13 -8.41 -15.25 20.16
N GLU A 14 -9.52 -14.62 19.85
CA GLU A 14 -10.16 -14.73 18.54
C GLU A 14 -10.22 -13.34 17.89
N LEU A 15 -9.78 -13.21 16.63
CA LEU A 15 -9.82 -11.98 15.88
C LEU A 15 -10.29 -12.23 14.45
N ALA A 16 -11.04 -11.27 13.90
CA ALA A 16 -11.39 -11.26 12.49
C ALA A 16 -10.13 -11.04 11.63
N GLY A 17 -9.86 -11.96 10.71
CA GLY A 17 -8.66 -11.94 9.87
C GLY A 17 -8.70 -10.92 8.73
N ASN A 18 -9.90 -10.37 8.44
CA ASN A 18 -10.13 -9.45 7.32
C ASN A 18 -10.29 -7.97 7.73
N VAL A 19 -10.07 -7.61 8.99
CA VAL A 19 -10.20 -6.21 9.43
C VAL A 19 -8.86 -5.48 9.31
N SER A 20 -7.85 -5.92 10.06
CA SER A 20 -6.50 -5.33 10.01
C SER A 20 -5.45 -6.28 10.57
N SER A 21 -4.42 -6.56 9.78
CA SER A 21 -3.24 -7.28 10.25
C SER A 21 -2.49 -6.55 11.38
N GLN A 22 -2.66 -5.24 11.50
CA GLN A 22 -2.02 -4.44 12.56
C GLN A 22 -2.51 -4.81 13.97
N PHE A 23 -3.78 -5.21 14.12
CA PHE A 23 -4.29 -5.69 15.40
C PHE A 23 -3.63 -7.01 15.81
N ILE A 24 -3.43 -7.90 14.83
CA ILE A 24 -2.74 -9.17 15.01
C ILE A 24 -1.26 -8.92 15.37
N SER A 25 -0.58 -8.03 14.63
CA SER A 25 0.81 -7.63 14.91
C SER A 25 0.95 -7.03 16.31
N GLY A 26 0.00 -6.20 16.75
CA GLY A 26 -0.01 -5.64 18.10
C GLY A 26 -0.02 -6.72 19.20
N LEU A 27 -0.85 -7.76 19.04
CA LEU A 27 -0.86 -8.90 19.95
C LEU A 27 0.42 -9.75 19.85
N LEU A 28 0.95 -9.96 18.64
CA LEU A 28 2.21 -10.66 18.45
C LEU A 28 3.37 -9.99 19.19
N PHE A 29 3.41 -8.65 19.26
CA PHE A 29 4.44 -7.95 20.04
C PHE A 29 4.28 -8.11 21.55
N ALA A 30 3.07 -8.22 22.06
CA ALA A 30 2.81 -8.22 23.50
C ALA A 30 2.75 -9.62 24.12
N LEU A 31 2.12 -10.59 23.44
CA LEU A 31 1.86 -11.93 23.99
C LEU A 31 3.12 -12.73 24.35
N PRO A 32 4.22 -12.65 23.60
CA PRO A 32 5.46 -13.39 23.95
C PRO A 32 6.05 -12.99 25.31
N LEU A 33 5.80 -11.76 25.76
CA LEU A 33 6.33 -11.22 27.02
C LEU A 33 5.57 -11.71 28.25
N LEU A 34 4.39 -12.32 28.07
CA LEU A 34 3.57 -12.82 29.15
C LEU A 34 4.11 -14.15 29.69
N GLY A 35 3.75 -14.49 30.94
CA GLY A 35 4.28 -15.68 31.64
C GLY A 35 3.78 -17.03 31.13
N GLY A 36 2.91 -17.08 30.13
CA GLY A 36 2.29 -18.31 29.61
C GLY A 36 2.09 -18.27 28.09
N THR A 37 1.84 -19.43 27.50
CA THR A 37 1.54 -19.56 26.07
C THR A 37 0.16 -18.97 25.73
N SER A 38 0.09 -18.29 24.59
CA SER A 38 -1.16 -17.79 24.02
C SER A 38 -1.41 -18.38 22.65
N THR A 39 -2.69 -18.43 22.27
CA THR A 39 -3.14 -18.89 20.96
C THR A 39 -4.01 -17.81 20.33
N LEU A 40 -3.74 -17.46 19.08
CA LEU A 40 -4.57 -16.56 18.28
C LEU A 40 -5.31 -17.38 17.23
N HIS A 41 -6.63 -17.35 17.27
CA HIS A 41 -7.53 -17.91 16.27
C HIS A 41 -8.01 -16.80 15.35
N LEU A 42 -7.61 -16.86 14.08
CA LEU A 42 -8.02 -15.88 13.06
C LEU A 42 -9.27 -16.38 12.35
N ILE A 43 -10.34 -15.62 12.41
CA ILE A 43 -11.59 -15.95 11.72
C ILE A 43 -11.40 -15.62 10.23
N PRO A 44 -11.54 -16.59 9.31
CA PRO A 44 -11.42 -16.37 7.88
C PRO A 44 -12.47 -15.39 7.32
N PRO A 45 -12.16 -14.71 6.18
CA PRO A 45 -10.90 -14.81 5.44
C PRO A 45 -9.76 -14.08 6.17
N VAL A 46 -8.53 -14.63 6.08
CA VAL A 46 -7.32 -13.98 6.61
C VAL A 46 -6.63 -13.24 5.47
N GLU A 47 -6.75 -11.93 5.48
CA GLU A 47 -6.16 -11.04 4.48
C GLU A 47 -4.88 -10.38 5.00
N SER A 48 -4.01 -9.96 4.07
CA SER A 48 -2.70 -9.37 4.40
C SER A 48 -1.86 -10.26 5.33
N ARG A 49 -1.91 -11.56 5.13
CA ARG A 49 -1.14 -12.55 5.90
C ARG A 49 0.36 -12.29 5.83
N SER A 50 0.85 -11.79 4.70
CA SER A 50 2.23 -11.38 4.50
C SER A 50 2.74 -10.41 5.58
N TYR A 51 1.90 -9.47 6.05
CA TYR A 51 2.26 -8.54 7.12
C TYR A 51 2.33 -9.20 8.50
N ILE A 52 1.56 -10.26 8.74
CA ILE A 52 1.66 -11.08 9.95
C ILE A 52 2.99 -11.83 9.92
N ASP A 53 3.33 -12.45 8.79
CA ASP A 53 4.57 -13.20 8.62
C ASP A 53 5.80 -12.28 8.65
N MET A 54 5.71 -11.07 8.10
CA MET A 54 6.74 -10.04 8.22
C MET A 54 6.98 -9.65 9.70
N THR A 55 5.90 -9.45 10.47
CA THR A 55 6.00 -9.19 11.91
C THR A 55 6.73 -10.33 12.63
N ARG A 56 6.37 -11.58 12.33
CA ARG A 56 7.01 -12.77 12.89
C ARG A 56 8.49 -12.91 12.49
N ALA A 57 8.81 -12.59 11.25
CA ALA A 57 10.19 -12.61 10.76
C ALA A 57 11.07 -11.59 11.52
N VAL A 58 10.56 -10.38 11.74
CA VAL A 58 11.26 -9.37 12.55
C VAL A 58 11.37 -9.83 14.01
N GLN A 59 10.31 -10.40 14.60
CA GLN A 59 10.39 -10.97 15.96
C GLN A 59 11.45 -12.06 16.07
N HIS A 60 11.52 -12.96 15.09
CA HIS A 60 12.53 -14.00 15.03
C HIS A 60 13.96 -13.43 15.01
N ALA A 61 14.19 -12.36 14.24
CA ALA A 61 15.50 -11.68 14.21
C ALA A 61 15.90 -11.09 15.58
N PHE A 62 14.92 -10.80 16.44
CA PHE A 62 15.14 -10.34 17.81
C PHE A 62 14.90 -11.41 18.87
N GLY A 63 14.96 -12.70 18.50
CA GLY A 63 14.94 -13.84 19.41
C GLY A 63 13.57 -14.24 19.95
N VAL A 64 12.49 -13.75 19.36
CA VAL A 64 11.11 -14.09 19.76
C VAL A 64 10.46 -14.99 18.71
N GLU A 65 9.87 -16.09 19.18
CA GLU A 65 9.31 -17.14 18.36
C GLU A 65 7.78 -17.20 18.45
N SER A 66 7.17 -17.43 17.32
CA SER A 66 5.76 -17.83 17.18
C SER A 66 5.63 -18.78 16.02
N ARG A 67 4.59 -19.59 15.98
CA ARG A 67 4.40 -20.55 14.89
C ARG A 67 2.94 -20.69 14.49
N TRP A 68 2.72 -20.87 13.20
CA TRP A 68 1.45 -21.34 12.71
C TRP A 68 1.22 -22.80 13.13
N LEU A 69 0.10 -23.08 13.73
CA LEU A 69 -0.35 -24.44 14.03
C LEU A 69 -1.08 -25.01 12.81
N ASP A 70 -1.88 -24.18 12.18
CA ASP A 70 -2.62 -24.41 10.94
C ASP A 70 -2.76 -23.08 10.16
N GLU A 71 -3.60 -23.03 9.14
CA GLU A 71 -3.77 -21.86 8.28
C GLU A 71 -4.28 -20.61 9.02
N ASN A 72 -4.99 -20.79 10.14
CA ASN A 72 -5.68 -19.71 10.83
C ASN A 72 -5.32 -19.60 12.32
N THR A 73 -4.43 -20.44 12.81
CA THR A 73 -4.09 -20.51 14.25
C THR A 73 -2.60 -20.25 14.46
N LEU A 74 -2.28 -19.22 15.25
CA LEU A 74 -0.94 -18.90 15.71
C LEU A 74 -0.75 -19.29 17.17
N VAL A 75 0.34 -19.99 17.46
CA VAL A 75 0.76 -20.29 18.84
C VAL A 75 1.97 -19.43 19.19
N ILE A 76 1.86 -18.72 20.30
CA ILE A 76 2.86 -17.79 20.81
C ILE A 76 3.30 -18.27 22.20
N PRO A 77 4.46 -18.93 22.33
CA PRO A 77 5.03 -19.26 23.63
C PRO A 77 5.29 -17.98 24.44
N GLY A 78 4.97 -18.02 25.72
CA GLY A 78 5.24 -16.91 26.62
C GLY A 78 6.59 -17.02 27.33
N GLY A 79 6.91 -16.05 28.18
CA GLY A 79 8.16 -15.97 28.92
C GLY A 79 9.38 -15.62 28.05
N GLN A 80 9.14 -15.13 26.84
CA GLN A 80 10.19 -14.71 25.91
C GLN A 80 10.61 -13.25 26.16
N HIS A 81 11.77 -12.88 25.65
CA HIS A 81 12.30 -11.53 25.73
C HIS A 81 12.95 -11.16 24.41
N TYR A 82 12.73 -9.93 23.96
CA TYR A 82 13.43 -9.40 22.79
C TYR A 82 14.90 -9.19 23.11
N LEU A 83 15.75 -9.68 22.24
CA LEU A 83 17.20 -9.51 22.33
C LEU A 83 17.62 -8.27 21.54
N PRO A 84 18.54 -7.45 22.06
CA PRO A 84 19.07 -6.33 21.28
C PRO A 84 19.87 -6.85 20.07
N GLY A 85 19.78 -6.14 18.96
CA GLY A 85 20.48 -6.49 17.73
C GLY A 85 20.43 -5.36 16.71
N ASP A 86 21.30 -5.39 15.72
CA ASP A 86 21.26 -4.52 14.57
C ASP A 86 20.31 -5.10 13.51
N TYR A 87 19.46 -4.25 12.94
CA TYR A 87 18.53 -4.65 11.91
C TYR A 87 18.43 -3.56 10.85
N THR A 88 18.59 -3.94 9.57
CA THR A 88 18.40 -3.02 8.46
C THR A 88 16.99 -3.19 7.92
N VAL A 89 16.19 -2.13 8.04
CA VAL A 89 14.82 -2.11 7.48
C VAL A 89 14.92 -1.99 5.96
N GLU A 90 14.25 -2.87 5.25
CA GLU A 90 14.14 -2.82 3.79
C GLU A 90 13.26 -1.65 3.32
N GLY A 91 13.37 -1.27 2.04
CA GLY A 91 12.51 -0.26 1.44
C GLY A 91 11.06 -0.70 1.40
N ASP A 92 10.15 0.26 1.61
CA ASP A 92 8.71 0.05 1.64
C ASP A 92 8.13 -0.05 0.22
N TYR A 93 7.67 -1.23 -0.16
CA TYR A 93 7.06 -1.47 -1.47
C TYR A 93 5.74 -0.73 -1.67
N SER A 94 4.98 -0.46 -0.60
CA SER A 94 3.75 0.31 -0.70
C SER A 94 4.00 1.77 -1.07
N GLN A 95 5.14 2.33 -0.65
CA GLN A 95 5.58 3.66 -1.06
C GLN A 95 6.30 3.63 -2.41
N ALA A 96 7.12 2.61 -2.66
CA ALA A 96 7.79 2.41 -3.93
C ALA A 96 6.80 2.29 -5.11
N ALA A 97 5.55 1.89 -4.85
CA ALA A 97 4.51 1.78 -5.87
C ALA A 97 4.24 3.11 -6.61
N PHE A 98 4.32 4.25 -5.93
CA PHE A 98 4.10 5.57 -6.55
C PHE A 98 5.15 5.88 -7.63
N PRO A 99 6.46 5.90 -7.33
CA PRO A 99 7.47 6.10 -8.36
C PRO A 99 7.55 4.91 -9.34
N ALA A 100 7.13 3.70 -8.97
CA ALA A 100 7.08 2.56 -9.89
C ALA A 100 6.02 2.75 -10.97
N VAL A 101 4.81 3.18 -10.61
CA VAL A 101 3.75 3.52 -11.58
C VAL A 101 4.20 4.67 -12.47
N LEU A 102 4.76 5.75 -11.89
CA LEU A 102 5.29 6.86 -12.66
C LEU A 102 6.36 6.36 -13.66
N GLY A 103 7.31 5.56 -13.20
CA GLY A 103 8.40 5.03 -14.03
C GLY A 103 7.91 4.10 -15.14
N ALA A 104 6.89 3.29 -14.87
CA ALA A 104 6.29 2.43 -15.90
C ALA A 104 5.67 3.24 -17.05
N VAL A 105 5.08 4.40 -16.74
CA VAL A 105 4.43 5.29 -17.72
C VAL A 105 5.44 6.18 -18.45
N THR A 106 6.35 6.81 -17.70
CA THR A 106 7.25 7.84 -18.24
C THR A 106 8.62 7.31 -18.63
N GLY A 107 9.10 6.24 -18.00
CA GLY A 107 10.48 5.75 -18.07
C GLY A 107 11.47 6.58 -17.24
N GLY A 108 12.70 6.10 -17.14
CA GLY A 108 13.80 6.85 -16.52
C GLY A 108 13.78 6.92 -14.99
N VAL A 109 12.89 6.19 -14.32
CA VAL A 109 12.81 6.16 -12.86
C VAL A 109 13.61 4.96 -12.32
N ALA A 110 14.48 5.23 -11.34
CA ALA A 110 15.21 4.22 -10.59
C ALA A 110 14.78 4.25 -9.11
N ILE A 111 14.44 3.09 -8.55
CA ILE A 111 14.06 2.93 -7.15
C ILE A 111 15.08 2.03 -6.49
N THR A 112 15.65 2.46 -5.37
CA THR A 112 16.69 1.73 -4.65
C THR A 112 16.20 1.29 -3.27
N GLY A 113 16.91 0.33 -2.65
CA GLY A 113 16.61 -0.14 -1.29
C GLY A 113 15.54 -1.23 -1.21
N LEU A 114 15.00 -1.68 -2.35
CA LEU A 114 13.99 -2.75 -2.40
C LEU A 114 14.68 -4.13 -2.33
N SER A 115 14.30 -4.93 -1.35
CA SER A 115 14.75 -6.32 -1.24
C SER A 115 14.04 -7.22 -2.27
N GLU A 116 14.77 -8.18 -2.85
CA GLU A 116 14.16 -9.23 -3.67
C GLU A 116 13.54 -10.33 -2.79
N GLU A 117 14.11 -10.55 -1.62
CA GLU A 117 13.63 -11.52 -0.63
C GLU A 117 12.75 -10.81 0.41
N THR A 118 11.65 -10.20 -0.05
CA THR A 118 10.71 -9.48 0.82
C THR A 118 9.48 -10.30 1.15
N LEU A 119 8.94 -10.10 2.34
CA LEU A 119 7.63 -10.60 2.77
C LEU A 119 6.51 -9.58 2.57
N GLN A 120 6.80 -8.38 2.08
CA GLN A 120 5.79 -7.33 1.87
C GLN A 120 4.81 -7.75 0.76
N GLY A 121 3.52 -7.79 1.06
CA GLY A 121 2.47 -8.08 0.08
C GLY A 121 2.46 -7.08 -1.09
N ASP A 122 2.81 -5.83 -0.80
CA ASP A 122 2.87 -4.75 -1.80
C ASP A 122 4.00 -4.91 -2.83
N ALA A 123 4.93 -5.88 -2.65
CA ALA A 123 5.87 -6.26 -3.69
C ALA A 123 5.15 -6.79 -4.96
N ALA A 124 3.88 -7.16 -4.84
CA ALA A 124 2.98 -7.48 -5.95
C ALA A 124 2.92 -6.37 -7.01
N ILE A 125 3.24 -5.10 -6.65
CA ILE A 125 3.28 -3.98 -7.62
C ILE A 125 4.14 -4.30 -8.84
N LEU A 126 5.30 -4.93 -8.67
CA LEU A 126 6.20 -5.24 -9.78
C LEU A 126 5.59 -6.30 -10.73
N GLU A 127 4.92 -7.30 -10.18
CA GLU A 127 4.23 -8.30 -10.99
C GLU A 127 2.99 -7.71 -11.69
N ILE A 128 2.23 -6.85 -11.01
CA ILE A 128 1.10 -6.13 -11.60
C ILE A 128 1.58 -5.27 -12.77
N LEU A 129 2.63 -4.48 -12.58
CA LEU A 129 3.21 -3.65 -13.64
C LEU A 129 3.72 -4.48 -14.81
N ARG A 130 4.38 -5.62 -14.55
CA ARG A 130 4.82 -6.54 -15.59
C ARG A 130 3.65 -7.07 -16.41
N ARG A 131 2.55 -7.44 -15.75
CA ARG A 131 1.31 -7.90 -16.41
C ARG A 131 0.65 -6.79 -17.22
N CYS A 132 0.81 -5.52 -16.83
CA CYS A 132 0.39 -4.37 -17.62
C CYS A 132 1.32 -4.08 -18.81
N GLY A 133 2.42 -4.80 -18.99
CA GLY A 133 3.37 -4.59 -20.07
C GLY A 133 4.54 -3.66 -19.74
N ALA A 134 4.68 -3.24 -18.48
CA ALA A 134 5.79 -2.41 -18.07
C ALA A 134 7.14 -3.12 -18.27
N ARG A 135 8.14 -2.35 -18.65
CA ARG A 135 9.53 -2.79 -18.80
C ARG A 135 10.37 -2.24 -17.67
N PHE A 136 11.04 -3.11 -16.96
CA PHE A 136 11.99 -2.73 -15.91
C PHE A 136 13.06 -3.78 -15.74
N THR A 137 14.22 -3.36 -15.25
CA THR A 137 15.35 -4.23 -14.93
C THR A 137 15.58 -4.19 -13.43
N ARG A 138 15.64 -5.37 -12.78
CA ARG A 138 16.15 -5.48 -11.42
C ARG A 138 17.66 -5.34 -11.42
N THR A 139 18.16 -4.60 -10.44
CA THR A 139 19.59 -4.43 -10.17
C THR A 139 19.86 -4.87 -8.74
N GLY A 140 21.08 -5.18 -8.36
CA GLY A 140 21.41 -5.51 -6.96
C GLY A 140 21.11 -4.39 -5.95
N GLN A 141 20.64 -3.23 -6.40
CA GLN A 141 20.29 -2.08 -5.57
C GLN A 141 18.81 -1.69 -5.67
N GLY A 142 18.03 -2.30 -6.58
CA GLY A 142 16.62 -1.96 -6.77
C GLY A 142 16.10 -2.23 -8.18
N VAL A 143 15.26 -1.33 -8.70
CA VAL A 143 14.55 -1.49 -9.97
C VAL A 143 14.68 -0.23 -10.81
N VAL A 144 14.95 -0.38 -12.12
CA VAL A 144 15.02 0.73 -13.11
C VAL A 144 13.93 0.52 -14.16
N PHE A 145 13.07 1.51 -14.33
CA PHE A 145 11.96 1.47 -15.28
C PHE A 145 12.31 2.10 -16.63
N GLU A 146 11.81 1.48 -17.68
CA GLU A 146 11.84 1.97 -19.06
C GLU A 146 10.41 2.25 -19.53
N LYS A 147 10.23 3.30 -20.35
CA LYS A 147 8.93 3.59 -20.94
C LYS A 147 8.46 2.46 -21.83
N ALA A 148 7.20 2.02 -21.63
CA ALA A 148 6.56 1.02 -22.47
C ALA A 148 5.07 1.33 -22.64
N PRO A 149 4.42 0.86 -23.72
CA PRO A 149 2.96 0.85 -23.81
C PRO A 149 2.37 -0.03 -22.70
N LEU A 150 1.41 0.49 -21.96
CA LEU A 150 0.77 -0.23 -20.88
C LEU A 150 -0.66 -0.58 -21.26
N HIS A 151 -1.14 -1.74 -20.83
CA HIS A 151 -2.50 -2.21 -21.06
C HIS A 151 -3.17 -2.64 -19.75
N GLY A 152 -4.50 -2.54 -19.71
CA GLY A 152 -5.31 -2.93 -18.56
C GLY A 152 -5.18 -4.42 -18.24
N THR A 153 -5.41 -4.75 -16.97
CA THR A 153 -5.33 -6.13 -16.46
C THR A 153 -6.27 -6.34 -15.27
N ASP A 154 -6.54 -7.59 -14.91
CA ASP A 154 -7.20 -7.93 -13.66
C ASP A 154 -6.20 -7.89 -12.50
N ILE A 155 -6.60 -7.28 -11.37
CA ILE A 155 -5.77 -7.10 -10.17
C ILE A 155 -6.56 -7.58 -8.96
N ASP A 156 -5.93 -8.37 -8.10
CA ASP A 156 -6.46 -8.77 -6.80
C ASP A 156 -5.77 -7.96 -5.70
N LEU A 157 -6.56 -7.26 -4.87
CA LEU A 157 -6.06 -6.42 -3.78
C LEU A 157 -6.10 -7.09 -2.40
N ALA A 158 -6.54 -8.33 -2.28
CA ALA A 158 -6.71 -8.98 -0.96
C ALA A 158 -5.46 -8.85 -0.07
N ASP A 159 -4.27 -9.05 -0.64
CA ASP A 159 -3.00 -9.01 0.11
C ASP A 159 -2.20 -7.70 -0.03
N CYS A 160 -2.63 -6.78 -0.90
CA CYS A 160 -1.93 -5.52 -1.15
C CYS A 160 -2.89 -4.31 -1.26
N PRO A 161 -3.80 -4.11 -0.29
CA PRO A 161 -4.84 -3.07 -0.37
C PRO A 161 -4.25 -1.66 -0.49
N ASP A 162 -3.08 -1.44 0.03
CA ASP A 162 -2.44 -0.12 0.03
C ASP A 162 -1.97 0.34 -1.36
N LEU A 163 -1.90 -0.57 -2.32
CA LEU A 163 -1.64 -0.24 -3.73
C LEU A 163 -2.89 0.33 -4.44
N GLY A 164 -4.11 0.12 -3.90
CA GLY A 164 -5.36 0.47 -4.56
C GLY A 164 -5.39 1.85 -5.20
N PRO A 165 -5.16 2.95 -4.47
CA PRO A 165 -5.22 4.30 -5.01
C PRO A 165 -4.30 4.54 -6.22
N VAL A 166 -3.03 4.14 -6.15
CA VAL A 166 -2.10 4.34 -7.27
C VAL A 166 -2.38 3.40 -8.45
N LEU A 167 -2.95 2.22 -8.20
CA LEU A 167 -3.39 1.30 -9.26
C LEU A 167 -4.63 1.81 -10.00
N MET A 168 -5.51 2.58 -9.33
CA MET A 168 -6.60 3.28 -10.02
C MET A 168 -6.06 4.34 -10.99
N VAL A 169 -5.01 5.06 -10.62
CA VAL A 169 -4.28 5.96 -11.52
C VAL A 169 -3.65 5.20 -12.68
N LEU A 170 -2.94 4.09 -12.39
CA LEU A 170 -2.36 3.24 -13.43
C LEU A 170 -3.42 2.80 -14.45
N GLY A 171 -4.59 2.36 -13.99
CA GLY A 171 -5.68 1.91 -14.86
C GLY A 171 -6.14 2.98 -15.86
N LEU A 172 -6.21 4.25 -15.45
CA LEU A 172 -6.55 5.37 -16.35
C LEU A 172 -5.45 5.63 -17.41
N LEU A 173 -4.20 5.32 -17.09
CA LEU A 173 -3.04 5.55 -17.95
C LEU A 173 -2.73 4.34 -18.87
N CYS A 174 -3.36 3.21 -18.64
CA CYS A 174 -3.27 2.01 -19.49
C CYS A 174 -4.21 2.09 -20.69
N GLU A 175 -3.94 1.33 -21.76
CA GLU A 175 -4.92 1.07 -22.81
C GLU A 175 -5.88 -0.05 -22.40
N GLY A 176 -7.16 0.08 -22.75
CA GLY A 176 -8.20 -0.92 -22.45
C GLY A 176 -8.76 -0.79 -21.05
N THR A 177 -9.13 -1.91 -20.44
CA THR A 177 -9.84 -1.95 -19.15
C THR A 177 -8.99 -2.62 -18.08
N THR A 178 -8.89 -1.99 -16.91
CA THR A 178 -8.34 -2.57 -15.68
C THR A 178 -9.48 -2.89 -14.72
N VAL A 179 -9.46 -4.09 -14.14
CA VAL A 179 -10.42 -4.50 -13.12
C VAL A 179 -9.67 -4.80 -11.83
N ILE A 180 -10.03 -4.10 -10.76
CA ILE A 180 -9.46 -4.31 -9.43
C ILE A 180 -10.52 -5.00 -8.58
N ARG A 181 -10.16 -6.15 -7.98
CA ARG A 181 -11.05 -6.97 -7.14
C ARG A 181 -10.59 -7.00 -5.70
N ASN A 182 -11.50 -7.42 -4.80
CA ASN A 182 -11.23 -7.55 -3.36
C ASN A 182 -10.78 -6.23 -2.73
N ALA A 183 -11.41 -5.12 -3.18
CA ALA A 183 -11.05 -3.76 -2.77
C ALA A 183 -11.90 -3.23 -1.59
N GLU A 184 -12.80 -4.03 -0.99
CA GLU A 184 -13.73 -3.59 0.07
C GLU A 184 -13.03 -2.91 1.24
N ARG A 185 -11.84 -3.40 1.61
CA ARG A 185 -11.06 -2.84 2.72
C ARG A 185 -10.58 -1.40 2.49
N LEU A 186 -10.55 -0.94 1.24
CA LEU A 186 -10.24 0.45 0.92
C LEU A 186 -11.27 1.42 1.49
N ARG A 187 -12.52 0.97 1.74
CA ARG A 187 -13.59 1.80 2.29
C ARG A 187 -13.44 2.11 3.77
N ILE A 188 -12.63 1.34 4.49
CA ILE A 188 -12.45 1.45 5.95
C ILE A 188 -11.02 1.84 6.34
N LYS A 189 -10.29 2.49 5.43
CA LYS A 189 -8.95 3.03 5.67
C LYS A 189 -9.03 4.45 6.26
N GLU A 190 -8.02 5.28 6.07
CA GLU A 190 -7.98 6.68 6.54
C GLU A 190 -9.10 7.54 5.93
N SER A 191 -9.56 7.15 4.77
CA SER A 191 -10.77 7.62 4.08
C SER A 191 -11.47 6.42 3.45
N ASP A 192 -12.69 6.59 2.92
CA ASP A 192 -13.17 5.68 1.87
C ASP A 192 -12.36 5.96 0.61
N ARG A 193 -11.25 5.19 0.43
CA ARG A 193 -10.31 5.39 -0.67
C ARG A 193 -10.94 5.15 -2.04
N ILE A 194 -11.97 4.29 -2.13
CA ILE A 194 -12.68 4.06 -3.39
C ILE A 194 -13.45 5.32 -3.75
N GLU A 195 -14.29 5.83 -2.86
CA GLU A 195 -15.10 7.02 -3.09
C GLU A 195 -14.22 8.25 -3.35
N ALA A 196 -13.16 8.43 -2.55
CA ALA A 196 -12.21 9.52 -2.70
C ALA A 196 -11.57 9.50 -4.10
N MET A 197 -10.95 8.39 -4.48
CA MET A 197 -10.28 8.30 -5.77
C MET A 197 -11.27 8.37 -6.95
N GLU A 198 -12.45 7.77 -6.87
CA GLU A 198 -13.46 7.91 -7.91
C GLU A 198 -13.87 9.36 -8.14
N THR A 199 -14.09 10.09 -7.04
CA THR A 199 -14.48 11.50 -7.10
C THR A 199 -13.40 12.33 -7.80
N GLU A 200 -12.18 12.23 -7.33
CA GLU A 200 -11.08 13.07 -7.80
C GLU A 200 -10.62 12.69 -9.23
N LEU A 201 -10.59 11.40 -9.55
CA LEU A 201 -10.21 10.94 -10.87
C LEU A 201 -11.28 11.29 -11.93
N ARG A 202 -12.57 11.22 -11.58
CA ARG A 202 -13.66 11.68 -12.46
C ARG A 202 -13.60 13.18 -12.71
N ALA A 203 -13.23 13.99 -11.72
CA ALA A 203 -13.03 15.42 -11.89
C ALA A 203 -11.92 15.74 -12.91
N CYS A 204 -10.97 14.82 -13.11
CA CYS A 204 -9.94 14.90 -14.14
C CYS A 204 -10.34 14.24 -15.49
N GLY A 205 -11.60 13.84 -15.67
CA GLY A 205 -12.06 13.16 -16.89
C GLY A 205 -11.87 11.65 -16.88
N GLY A 206 -11.48 11.05 -15.74
CA GLY A 206 -11.31 9.61 -15.58
C GLY A 206 -12.64 8.85 -15.74
N GLN A 207 -12.58 7.70 -16.38
CA GLN A 207 -13.70 6.80 -16.60
C GLN A 207 -13.54 5.55 -15.74
N LEU A 208 -14.22 5.51 -14.62
CA LEU A 208 -14.15 4.41 -13.67
C LEU A 208 -15.47 4.29 -12.89
N GLU A 209 -15.75 3.08 -12.43
CA GLU A 209 -16.92 2.76 -11.61
C GLU A 209 -16.59 1.67 -10.60
N SER A 210 -17.25 1.67 -9.45
CA SER A 210 -17.12 0.61 -8.45
C SER A 210 -18.47 0.01 -8.11
N GLU A 211 -18.48 -1.31 -7.92
CA GLU A 211 -19.59 -2.08 -7.40
C GLU A 211 -19.09 -3.04 -6.33
N GLY A 212 -19.53 -2.87 -5.08
CA GLY A 212 -19.00 -3.61 -3.93
C GLY A 212 -17.49 -3.38 -3.79
N GLY A 213 -16.72 -4.46 -3.87
CA GLY A 213 -15.24 -4.44 -3.85
C GLY A 213 -14.59 -4.56 -5.21
N THR A 214 -15.33 -4.40 -6.29
CA THR A 214 -14.79 -4.41 -7.66
C THR A 214 -14.75 -3.00 -8.21
N ILE A 215 -13.62 -2.59 -8.78
CA ILE A 215 -13.43 -1.29 -9.44
C ILE A 215 -13.07 -1.57 -10.90
N THR A 216 -13.85 -1.01 -11.82
CA THR A 216 -13.61 -1.08 -13.27
C THR A 216 -13.13 0.26 -13.77
N ILE A 217 -12.01 0.28 -14.48
CA ILE A 217 -11.33 1.50 -14.92
C ILE A 217 -11.07 1.39 -16.41
N HIS A 218 -11.54 2.38 -17.17
CA HIS A 218 -11.29 2.46 -18.61
C HIS A 218 -10.16 3.42 -18.89
N GLY A 219 -9.15 2.96 -19.60
CA GLY A 219 -8.00 3.76 -19.96
C GLY A 219 -8.39 4.97 -20.82
N CYS A 220 -7.97 6.14 -20.40
CA CYS A 220 -8.36 7.40 -21.01
C CYS A 220 -7.26 8.47 -20.93
N ALA A 221 -5.98 8.08 -20.91
CA ALA A 221 -4.85 9.01 -20.75
C ALA A 221 -4.91 10.24 -21.64
N GLY A 222 -5.34 10.10 -22.90
CA GLY A 222 -5.47 11.20 -23.84
C GLY A 222 -6.66 12.14 -23.62
N ALA A 223 -7.60 11.79 -22.71
CA ALA A 223 -8.78 12.58 -22.38
C ALA A 223 -8.68 13.23 -20.99
N LEU A 224 -7.64 12.93 -20.24
CA LEU A 224 -7.43 13.51 -18.90
C LEU A 224 -7.13 15.01 -18.99
N HIS A 225 -7.68 15.79 -18.07
CA HIS A 225 -7.55 17.25 -18.02
C HIS A 225 -7.44 17.74 -16.57
N ALA A 226 -6.98 18.98 -16.41
CA ALA A 226 -7.00 19.63 -15.11
C ALA A 226 -8.47 19.93 -14.70
N PRO A 227 -8.82 19.72 -13.41
CA PRO A 227 -10.16 19.99 -12.92
C PRO A 227 -10.42 21.49 -12.77
N GLU A 228 -11.71 21.89 -12.75
CA GLU A 228 -12.11 23.28 -12.51
C GLU A 228 -11.88 23.75 -11.06
N GLN A 229 -11.91 22.83 -10.13
CA GLN A 229 -11.72 23.09 -8.69
C GLN A 229 -10.53 22.27 -8.17
N PRO A 230 -9.87 22.71 -7.10
CA PRO A 230 -8.83 21.92 -6.46
C PRO A 230 -9.32 20.54 -6.06
N LEU A 231 -8.53 19.51 -6.33
CA LEU A 231 -8.77 18.16 -5.86
C LEU A 231 -8.62 18.09 -4.33
N SER A 232 -9.32 17.16 -3.70
CA SER A 232 -9.20 16.92 -2.27
C SER A 232 -8.22 15.76 -1.98
N GLY A 233 -7.33 15.95 -1.03
CA GLY A 233 -6.52 14.88 -0.47
C GLY A 233 -7.27 13.98 0.51
N HIS A 234 -8.53 14.28 0.85
CA HIS A 234 -9.38 13.49 1.77
C HIS A 234 -8.71 13.16 3.11
N ASN A 235 -7.75 13.98 3.54
CA ASN A 235 -6.90 13.71 4.71
C ASN A 235 -6.21 12.32 4.64
N ASP A 236 -5.93 11.82 3.43
CA ASP A 236 -5.31 10.52 3.17
C ASP A 236 -4.07 10.70 2.30
N HIS A 237 -2.92 10.29 2.85
CA HIS A 237 -1.62 10.41 2.19
C HIS A 237 -1.56 9.64 0.86
N ARG A 238 -2.24 8.48 0.75
CA ARG A 238 -2.22 7.68 -0.49
C ARG A 238 -3.05 8.31 -1.59
N VAL A 239 -4.15 9.00 -1.24
CA VAL A 239 -4.93 9.79 -2.19
C VAL A 239 -4.06 10.92 -2.74
N VAL A 240 -3.44 11.72 -1.86
CA VAL A 240 -2.57 12.84 -2.28
C VAL A 240 -1.43 12.35 -3.18
N MET A 241 -0.70 11.32 -2.77
CA MET A 241 0.45 10.79 -3.54
C MET A 241 -0.01 10.21 -4.89
N SER A 242 -1.17 9.55 -4.96
CA SER A 242 -1.72 9.03 -6.21
C SER A 242 -2.09 10.15 -7.19
N LEU A 243 -2.71 11.23 -6.69
CA LEU A 243 -3.06 12.40 -7.51
C LEU A 243 -1.80 13.12 -8.00
N ALA A 244 -0.75 13.18 -7.20
CA ALA A 244 0.54 13.72 -7.64
C ALA A 244 1.19 12.85 -8.74
N VAL A 245 1.09 11.51 -8.64
CA VAL A 245 1.52 10.60 -9.72
C VAL A 245 0.71 10.84 -11.00
N LEU A 246 -0.62 11.02 -10.89
CA LEU A 246 -1.47 11.35 -12.02
C LEU A 246 -1.01 12.65 -12.70
N ALA A 247 -0.78 13.72 -11.89
CA ALA A 247 -0.31 15.00 -12.39
C ALA A 247 0.96 14.86 -13.24
N LEU A 248 1.96 14.17 -12.71
CA LEU A 248 3.24 13.95 -13.38
C LEU A 248 3.09 13.07 -14.63
N ALA A 249 2.39 11.95 -14.51
CA ALA A 249 2.27 10.99 -15.61
C ALA A 249 1.44 11.52 -16.77
N ALA A 250 0.42 12.35 -16.49
CA ALA A 250 -0.43 12.97 -17.51
C ALA A 250 0.07 14.37 -17.97
N GLY A 251 1.11 14.91 -17.32
CA GLY A 251 1.61 16.27 -17.62
C GLY A 251 0.60 17.37 -17.27
N LEU A 252 -0.15 17.21 -16.20
CA LEU A 252 -1.22 18.12 -15.76
C LEU A 252 -0.78 18.93 -14.54
N ALA A 253 -1.17 20.20 -14.47
CA ALA A 253 -1.08 20.97 -13.24
C ALA A 253 -2.36 20.71 -12.43
N LEU A 254 -2.22 19.94 -11.33
CA LEU A 254 -3.33 19.58 -10.45
C LEU A 254 -3.18 20.29 -9.09
N PRO A 255 -4.05 21.26 -8.77
CA PRO A 255 -4.11 21.80 -7.42
C PRO A 255 -4.74 20.75 -6.49
N ILE A 256 -4.06 20.43 -5.40
CA ILE A 256 -4.49 19.41 -4.42
C ILE A 256 -4.55 20.06 -3.03
N SER A 257 -5.73 20.09 -2.42
CA SER A 257 -5.94 20.56 -1.05
C SER A 257 -5.69 19.40 -0.04
N GLY A 258 -5.27 19.75 1.19
CA GLY A 258 -4.98 18.73 2.22
C GLY A 258 -3.71 17.94 1.94
N ALA A 259 -2.78 18.49 1.17
CA ALA A 259 -1.53 17.81 0.79
C ALA A 259 -0.61 17.50 2.00
N GLU A 260 -0.81 18.18 3.13
CA GLU A 260 -0.12 17.89 4.39
C GLU A 260 -0.36 16.46 4.92
N ALA A 261 -1.39 15.77 4.43
CA ALA A 261 -1.67 14.38 4.77
C ALA A 261 -0.50 13.43 4.44
N ILE A 262 0.38 13.79 3.48
CA ILE A 262 1.58 12.99 3.15
C ILE A 262 2.50 12.79 4.38
N ALA A 263 2.48 13.72 5.33
CA ALA A 263 3.29 13.63 6.55
C ALA A 263 2.94 12.40 7.41
N LYS A 264 1.81 11.75 7.18
CA LYS A 264 1.40 10.52 7.89
C LYS A 264 2.27 9.31 7.54
N SER A 265 2.87 9.26 6.35
CA SER A 265 3.66 8.11 5.91
C SER A 265 4.94 8.46 5.17
N TRP A 266 4.95 9.52 4.37
CA TRP A 266 6.13 9.96 3.61
C TRP A 266 6.27 11.48 3.63
N PRO A 267 6.76 12.08 4.73
CA PRO A 267 6.87 13.54 4.87
C PRO A 267 7.63 14.21 3.73
N ASP A 268 8.66 13.54 3.20
CA ASP A 268 9.55 14.07 2.17
C ASP A 268 9.11 13.71 0.74
N PHE A 269 7.87 13.20 0.55
CA PHE A 269 7.39 12.73 -0.76
C PHE A 269 7.51 13.81 -1.85
N LEU A 270 7.08 15.05 -1.57
CA LEU A 270 7.13 16.14 -2.54
C LEU A 270 8.58 16.48 -2.95
N GLU A 271 9.53 16.37 -2.04
CA GLU A 271 10.95 16.54 -2.36
C GLU A 271 11.49 15.35 -3.16
N ALA A 272 11.02 14.13 -2.83
CA ALA A 272 11.45 12.91 -3.52
C ALA A 272 11.00 12.84 -4.98
N ILE A 273 9.89 13.49 -5.36
CA ILE A 273 9.40 13.51 -6.76
C ILE A 273 9.98 14.65 -7.59
N LYS A 274 10.60 15.68 -7.01
CA LYS A 274 11.23 16.77 -7.77
C LYS A 274 12.28 16.31 -8.78
N PRO A 275 13.21 15.40 -8.42
CA PRO A 275 14.16 14.84 -9.39
C PRO A 275 13.50 14.05 -10.53
N LEU A 276 12.24 13.64 -10.35
CA LEU A 276 11.46 12.94 -11.36
C LEU A 276 10.68 13.90 -12.28
N GLY A 277 10.90 15.21 -12.14
CA GLY A 277 10.32 16.25 -12.99
C GLY A 277 9.12 16.97 -12.38
N ALA A 278 8.83 16.78 -11.07
CA ALA A 278 7.75 17.50 -10.41
C ALA A 278 8.14 18.97 -10.16
N GLU A 279 7.26 19.87 -10.56
CA GLU A 279 7.24 21.26 -10.08
C GLU A 279 6.18 21.36 -8.99
N VAL A 280 6.57 21.75 -7.79
CA VAL A 280 5.68 21.79 -6.61
C VAL A 280 5.64 23.24 -6.12
N GLU A 281 4.44 23.81 -6.11
CA GLU A 281 4.17 25.13 -5.55
C GLU A 281 3.21 25.01 -4.36
N HIS A 282 3.48 25.75 -3.29
CA HIS A 282 2.56 25.91 -2.17
C HIS A 282 1.71 27.15 -2.42
N VAL A 283 0.42 26.93 -2.67
CA VAL A 283 -0.57 27.99 -2.83
C VAL A 283 -1.26 28.15 -1.47
N GLY A 284 -1.05 29.29 -0.83
CA GLY A 284 -1.62 29.62 0.49
C GLY A 284 -3.09 30.02 0.45
#